data_e96d41f2b7c16163b6577c5729963b49
#
_entry.id   e96d41f2b7c16163b6577c5729963b49
#
_cell.length_a   1.000
_cell.length_b   1.000
_cell.length_c   1.000
_cell.angle_alpha   90.00
_cell.angle_beta   90.00
_cell.angle_gamma   90.00
#
_symmetry.space_group_name_H-M   'P 1'
#
loop_
_entity.id
_entity.type
_entity.pdbx_description
1 polymer ?
#
loop_
_entity_poly.entity_id
_entity_poly.type
_entity_poly.pdbx_seq_one_letter_code
_entity_poly.pdbx_strand_id
1 'polypeptide(L)'
;MLPNISALWFIACPDPAAELAGGVYIDPEKTADFIEKAFADTEITPIGTSDLAAAVDGADNRVFAAHFGRLAVLAGASLRTTDPDELTSYLEDLGVGQTWALVSLDPDTDTGCVARWQDGELQRAFVGTPTVIRTDVGLPYPFEGPFWAGDHPQAAAEHDPLALPFHPGELADAAHGAWFGFSFHGDTSSAVDPARIPVTVYRVGPDDGFDNVIESSVPLRADAPTEPHHAHAAPEGSTEETEPIQRIPAPVATPKPQSEQQPDSPPARTPGPISRYFGFRGRL
;
A
#
# COMPACT_ATOMS: atom_id res chain seq x y z
N MET A 1 3.63 23.44 1.93
CA MET A 1 2.25 23.02 1.68
C MET A 1 2.25 21.50 1.64
N LEU A 2 1.38 20.84 2.38
CA LEU A 2 1.29 19.38 2.36
C LEU A 2 0.80 18.92 0.98
N PRO A 3 1.29 17.80 0.45
CA PRO A 3 0.82 17.24 -0.82
C PRO A 3 -0.59 16.68 -0.68
N ASN A 4 -1.33 16.67 -1.79
CA ASN A 4 -2.61 15.98 -1.90
C ASN A 4 -2.35 14.57 -2.46
N ILE A 5 -2.32 13.56 -1.61
CA ILE A 5 -1.99 12.19 -1.98
C ILE A 5 -2.65 11.18 -1.05
N SER A 6 -3.12 10.08 -1.61
CA SER A 6 -3.41 8.85 -0.86
C SER A 6 -2.64 7.71 -1.49
N ALA A 7 -2.00 6.90 -0.67
CA ALA A 7 -1.27 5.71 -1.11
C ALA A 7 -1.63 4.50 -0.25
N LEU A 8 -2.15 3.48 -0.90
CA LEU A 8 -2.49 2.19 -0.31
C LEU A 8 -1.45 1.17 -0.76
N TRP A 9 -0.73 0.61 0.18
CA TRP A 9 0.36 -0.32 -0.03
C TRP A 9 -0.02 -1.75 0.39
N PHE A 10 0.38 -2.71 -0.43
CA PHE A 10 0.25 -4.14 -0.19
C PHE A 10 1.65 -4.71 -0.01
N ILE A 11 1.91 -5.33 1.13
CA ILE A 11 3.26 -5.61 1.62
C ILE A 11 3.41 -7.10 1.88
N ALA A 12 4.32 -7.74 1.14
CA ALA A 12 4.69 -9.14 1.30
C ALA A 12 6.21 -9.31 1.57
N CYS A 13 6.88 -8.23 2.01
CA CYS A 13 8.29 -8.25 2.39
C CYS A 13 8.47 -7.71 3.82
N PRO A 14 9.54 -8.11 4.52
CA PRO A 14 9.79 -7.69 5.90
C PRO A 14 10.24 -6.23 6.01
N ASP A 15 10.87 -5.69 4.98
CA ASP A 15 11.41 -4.34 4.95
C ASP A 15 11.08 -3.66 3.61
N PRO A 16 9.93 -2.95 3.52
CA PRO A 16 9.53 -2.25 2.30
C PRO A 16 10.50 -1.15 1.88
N ALA A 17 11.10 -0.43 2.83
CA ALA A 17 12.03 0.64 2.54
C ALA A 17 13.31 0.11 1.86
N ALA A 18 13.87 -0.99 2.36
CA ALA A 18 15.02 -1.63 1.74
C ALA A 18 14.70 -2.21 0.36
N GLU A 19 13.49 -2.77 0.17
CA GLU A 19 13.03 -3.25 -1.14
C GLU A 19 12.96 -2.11 -2.16
N LEU A 20 12.36 -0.98 -1.80
CA LEU A 20 12.27 0.20 -2.66
C LEU A 20 13.65 0.84 -2.93
N ALA A 21 14.52 0.94 -1.92
CA ALA A 21 15.87 1.48 -2.06
C ALA A 21 16.76 0.61 -2.99
N GLY A 22 16.50 -0.70 -3.05
CA GLY A 22 17.18 -1.63 -3.95
C GLY A 22 16.83 -1.42 -5.44
N GLY A 23 15.83 -0.62 -5.73
CA GLY A 23 15.26 -0.39 -7.06
C GLY A 23 14.20 -1.44 -7.41
N VAL A 24 13.04 -0.97 -7.83
CA VAL A 24 11.88 -1.79 -8.15
C VAL A 24 11.53 -1.70 -9.63
N TYR A 25 10.93 -2.76 -10.16
CA TYR A 25 10.45 -2.84 -11.54
C TYR A 25 8.99 -3.25 -11.53
N ILE A 26 8.19 -2.61 -12.38
CA ILE A 26 6.79 -2.97 -12.56
C ILE A 26 6.71 -4.37 -13.17
N ASP A 27 5.85 -5.22 -12.61
CA ASP A 27 5.34 -6.43 -13.25
C ASP A 27 4.04 -6.04 -13.97
N PRO A 28 4.03 -5.88 -15.30
CA PRO A 28 2.88 -5.33 -16.00
C PRO A 28 1.64 -6.23 -15.93
N GLU A 29 1.83 -7.56 -16.00
CA GLU A 29 0.72 -8.53 -15.95
C GLU A 29 0.06 -8.50 -14.57
N LYS A 30 0.86 -8.60 -13.51
CA LYS A 30 0.31 -8.52 -12.15
C LYS A 30 -0.28 -7.16 -11.82
N THR A 31 0.26 -6.07 -12.40
CA THR A 31 -0.30 -4.73 -12.23
C THR A 31 -1.68 -4.64 -12.88
N ALA A 32 -1.85 -5.19 -14.10
CA ALA A 32 -3.13 -5.23 -14.78
C ALA A 32 -4.16 -6.07 -14.00
N ASP A 33 -3.80 -7.29 -13.60
CA ASP A 33 -4.66 -8.16 -12.79
C ASP A 33 -5.08 -7.49 -11.46
N PHE A 34 -4.13 -6.79 -10.83
CA PHE A 34 -4.36 -6.09 -9.57
C PHE A 34 -5.35 -4.95 -9.72
N ILE A 35 -5.18 -4.12 -10.76
CA ILE A 35 -6.04 -2.97 -10.98
C ILE A 35 -7.44 -3.39 -11.46
N GLU A 36 -7.56 -4.45 -12.27
CA GLU A 36 -8.85 -5.00 -12.68
C GLU A 36 -9.66 -5.51 -11.48
N LYS A 37 -9.01 -6.17 -10.52
CA LYS A 37 -9.67 -6.58 -9.28
C LYS A 37 -10.08 -5.38 -8.42
N ALA A 38 -9.19 -4.40 -8.29
CA ALA A 38 -9.44 -3.22 -7.46
C ALA A 38 -10.62 -2.38 -8.00
N PHE A 39 -10.84 -2.39 -9.30
CA PHE A 39 -11.88 -1.59 -9.98
C PHE A 39 -12.87 -2.45 -10.78
N ALA A 40 -13.23 -3.63 -10.28
CA ALA A 40 -14.01 -4.63 -11.01
C ALA A 40 -15.34 -4.11 -11.63
N ASP A 41 -15.97 -3.11 -10.99
CA ASP A 41 -17.24 -2.53 -11.45
C ASP A 41 -17.08 -1.14 -12.07
N THR A 42 -15.86 -0.73 -12.42
CA THR A 42 -15.57 0.61 -12.94
C THR A 42 -14.72 0.49 -14.20
N GLU A 43 -15.05 1.27 -15.22
CA GLU A 43 -14.21 1.35 -16.40
C GLU A 43 -12.83 1.93 -16.01
N ILE A 44 -11.77 1.20 -16.37
CA ILE A 44 -10.41 1.62 -16.09
C ILE A 44 -9.54 1.43 -17.33
N THR A 45 -8.81 2.47 -17.71
CA THR A 45 -8.02 2.50 -18.93
C THR A 45 -6.58 2.90 -18.62
N PRO A 46 -5.57 2.12 -18.98
CA PRO A 46 -4.17 2.53 -18.86
C PRO A 46 -3.89 3.69 -19.83
N ILE A 47 -3.31 4.78 -19.31
CA ILE A 47 -3.01 5.99 -20.11
C ILE A 47 -1.52 6.29 -20.23
N GLY A 48 -0.66 5.56 -19.51
CA GLY A 48 0.80 5.72 -19.61
C GLY A 48 1.55 5.19 -18.42
N THR A 49 2.83 5.49 -18.37
CA THR A 49 3.72 5.21 -17.24
C THR A 49 4.28 6.51 -16.69
N SER A 50 4.54 6.55 -15.39
CA SER A 50 5.12 7.70 -14.69
C SER A 50 5.90 7.20 -13.48
N ASP A 51 6.16 8.07 -12.54
CA ASP A 51 6.70 7.76 -11.22
C ASP A 51 5.68 8.07 -10.11
N LEU A 52 5.97 7.58 -8.90
CA LEU A 52 5.05 7.73 -7.78
C LEU A 52 4.92 9.19 -7.31
N ALA A 53 5.94 10.04 -7.54
CA ALA A 53 5.85 11.46 -7.20
C ALA A 53 4.79 12.19 -8.04
N ALA A 54 4.52 11.73 -9.27
CA ALA A 54 3.47 12.27 -10.12
C ALA A 54 2.04 11.99 -9.63
N ALA A 55 1.88 11.12 -8.63
CA ALA A 55 0.57 10.90 -7.99
C ALA A 55 0.17 12.04 -7.05
N VAL A 56 1.12 12.88 -6.65
CA VAL A 56 0.86 14.08 -5.84
C VAL A 56 0.07 15.08 -6.69
N ASP A 57 -1.00 15.63 -6.11
CA ASP A 57 -1.90 16.58 -6.77
C ASP A 57 -2.43 16.10 -8.14
N GLY A 58 -2.46 14.78 -8.34
CA GLY A 58 -3.01 14.16 -9.53
C GLY A 58 -4.51 14.44 -9.68
N ALA A 59 -4.99 14.40 -10.91
CA ALA A 59 -6.43 14.55 -11.19
C ALA A 59 -7.26 13.47 -10.49
N ASP A 60 -8.46 13.79 -10.03
CA ASP A 60 -9.34 12.89 -9.27
C ASP A 60 -9.76 11.63 -10.04
N ASN A 61 -9.70 11.67 -11.37
CA ASN A 61 -9.99 10.52 -12.22
C ASN A 61 -8.74 9.67 -12.55
N ARG A 62 -7.60 9.94 -11.92
CA ARG A 62 -6.34 9.20 -12.14
C ARG A 62 -5.95 8.36 -10.94
N VAL A 63 -5.50 7.15 -11.23
CA VAL A 63 -4.92 6.23 -10.28
C VAL A 63 -3.57 5.76 -10.80
N PHE A 64 -2.60 5.73 -9.92
CA PHE A 64 -1.23 5.28 -10.15
C PHE A 64 -1.08 3.93 -9.48
N ALA A 65 -0.73 2.90 -10.24
CA ALA A 65 -0.65 1.55 -9.71
C ALA A 65 0.62 0.84 -10.18
N ALA A 66 1.16 0.01 -9.31
CA ALA A 66 2.24 -0.88 -9.66
C ALA A 66 2.28 -2.12 -8.76
N HIS A 67 2.73 -3.22 -9.33
CA HIS A 67 3.10 -4.43 -8.61
C HIS A 67 4.58 -4.72 -8.82
N PHE A 68 5.36 -4.82 -7.74
CA PHE A 68 6.82 -4.97 -7.74
C PHE A 68 7.26 -6.35 -7.22
N GLY A 69 6.47 -7.39 -7.43
CA GLY A 69 6.73 -8.72 -6.89
C GLY A 69 6.28 -8.88 -5.45
N ARG A 70 6.97 -8.30 -4.47
CA ARG A 70 6.58 -8.38 -3.04
C ARG A 70 5.93 -7.11 -2.49
N LEU A 71 5.83 -6.08 -3.28
CA LEU A 71 5.11 -4.85 -2.97
C LEU A 71 4.12 -4.55 -4.08
N ALA A 72 2.99 -3.95 -3.74
CA ALA A 72 2.13 -3.29 -4.70
C ALA A 72 1.61 -1.99 -4.12
N VAL A 73 1.27 -1.04 -4.98
CA VAL A 73 0.77 0.27 -4.59
C VAL A 73 -0.40 0.70 -5.48
N LEU A 74 -1.40 1.28 -4.84
CA LEU A 74 -2.41 2.13 -5.46
C LEU A 74 -2.23 3.53 -4.89
N ALA A 75 -2.05 4.54 -5.74
CA ALA A 75 -1.89 5.92 -5.29
C ALA A 75 -2.73 6.88 -6.14
N GLY A 76 -3.12 8.00 -5.55
CA GLY A 76 -3.87 9.05 -6.22
C GLY A 76 -4.63 9.93 -5.23
N ALA A 77 -4.90 11.17 -5.61
CA ALA A 77 -5.58 12.13 -4.75
C ALA A 77 -7.01 11.71 -4.38
N SER A 78 -7.65 10.88 -5.21
CA SER A 78 -9.03 10.40 -5.01
C SER A 78 -9.16 9.21 -4.05
N LEU A 79 -8.05 8.54 -3.68
CA LEU A 79 -8.05 7.36 -2.81
C LEU A 79 -8.10 7.74 -1.32
N ARG A 80 -9.11 8.51 -0.91
CA ARG A 80 -9.25 9.01 0.46
C ARG A 80 -10.33 8.27 1.22
N THR A 81 -10.08 7.98 2.49
CA THR A 81 -11.10 7.48 3.42
C THR A 81 -10.97 8.18 4.77
N THR A 82 -12.09 8.31 5.44
CA THR A 82 -12.16 8.76 6.85
C THR A 82 -12.44 7.62 7.82
N ASP A 83 -12.67 6.43 7.29
CA ASP A 83 -12.91 5.21 8.06
C ASP A 83 -12.10 4.04 7.48
N PRO A 84 -10.83 3.88 7.90
CA PRO A 84 -9.99 2.79 7.43
C PRO A 84 -10.51 1.38 7.78
N ASP A 85 -11.30 1.23 8.84
CA ASP A 85 -11.82 -0.10 9.24
C ASP A 85 -12.78 -0.67 8.18
N GLU A 86 -13.56 0.19 7.53
CA GLU A 86 -14.45 -0.22 6.43
C GLU A 86 -13.69 -0.84 5.25
N LEU A 87 -12.39 -0.54 5.08
CA LEU A 87 -11.57 -1.10 4.02
C LEU A 87 -11.16 -2.55 4.27
N THR A 88 -11.18 -3.03 5.51
CA THR A 88 -10.62 -4.35 5.86
C THR A 88 -11.18 -5.47 5.00
N SER A 89 -12.51 -5.58 4.89
CA SER A 89 -13.15 -6.62 4.06
C SER A 89 -12.77 -6.49 2.58
N TYR A 90 -12.66 -5.27 2.08
CA TYR A 90 -12.26 -5.01 0.70
C TYR A 90 -10.80 -5.44 0.43
N LEU A 91 -9.89 -5.16 1.36
CA LEU A 91 -8.48 -5.54 1.24
C LEU A 91 -8.29 -7.06 1.28
N GLU A 92 -9.08 -7.76 2.09
CA GLU A 92 -9.12 -9.23 2.11
C GLU A 92 -9.57 -9.80 0.76
N ASP A 93 -10.63 -9.23 0.16
CA ASP A 93 -11.20 -9.68 -1.11
C ASP A 93 -10.23 -9.46 -2.28
N LEU A 94 -9.37 -8.44 -2.24
CA LEU A 94 -8.32 -8.24 -3.24
C LEU A 94 -7.29 -9.38 -3.23
N GLY A 95 -7.10 -10.05 -2.09
CA GLY A 95 -6.25 -11.22 -1.96
C GLY A 95 -4.76 -10.97 -2.21
N VAL A 96 -4.29 -9.73 -2.06
CA VAL A 96 -2.89 -9.33 -2.25
C VAL A 96 -2.23 -9.13 -0.90
N GLY A 97 -1.56 -10.17 -0.41
CA GLY A 97 -0.89 -10.16 0.89
C GLY A 97 -1.87 -10.10 2.07
N GLN A 98 -1.35 -9.94 3.28
CA GLN A 98 -2.13 -9.77 4.52
C GLN A 98 -1.62 -8.60 5.36
N THR A 99 -0.62 -7.89 4.87
CA THR A 99 -0.09 -6.67 5.49
C THR A 99 -0.31 -5.51 4.54
N TRP A 100 -1.06 -4.53 5.00
CA TRP A 100 -1.41 -3.35 4.22
C TRP A 100 -1.09 -2.07 4.99
N ALA A 101 -0.86 -0.99 4.27
CA ALA A 101 -0.68 0.33 4.85
C ALA A 101 -1.38 1.38 3.99
N LEU A 102 -2.17 2.23 4.62
CA LEU A 102 -2.77 3.40 4.00
C LEU A 102 -2.13 4.64 4.62
N VAL A 103 -1.70 5.55 3.75
CA VAL A 103 -1.31 6.90 4.13
C VAL A 103 -2.03 7.88 3.22
N SER A 104 -2.73 8.84 3.80
CA SER A 104 -3.47 9.83 3.04
C SER A 104 -3.28 11.22 3.64
N LEU A 105 -3.01 12.17 2.76
CA LEU A 105 -2.90 13.58 3.06
C LEU A 105 -3.89 14.34 2.18
N ASP A 106 -4.75 15.13 2.80
CA ASP A 106 -5.72 15.97 2.12
C ASP A 106 -5.58 17.41 2.63
N PRO A 107 -4.83 18.26 1.93
CA PRO A 107 -4.62 19.65 2.34
C PRO A 107 -5.89 20.52 2.21
N ASP A 108 -6.88 20.12 1.40
CA ASP A 108 -8.13 20.87 1.24
C ASP A 108 -9.01 20.80 2.48
N THR A 109 -8.93 19.70 3.22
CA THR A 109 -9.66 19.47 4.47
C THR A 109 -8.74 19.43 5.69
N ASP A 110 -7.43 19.67 5.51
CA ASP A 110 -6.38 19.52 6.53
C ASP A 110 -6.40 18.13 7.20
N THR A 111 -6.82 17.11 6.45
CA THR A 111 -6.95 15.74 6.99
C THR A 111 -5.67 14.94 6.75
N GLY A 112 -5.17 14.31 7.81
CA GLY A 112 -4.16 13.26 7.76
C GLY A 112 -4.78 11.93 8.18
N CYS A 113 -4.44 10.87 7.44
CA CYS A 113 -4.86 9.50 7.72
C CYS A 113 -3.68 8.55 7.62
N VAL A 114 -3.50 7.72 8.63
CA VAL A 114 -2.62 6.56 8.61
C VAL A 114 -3.37 5.33 9.07
N ALA A 115 -3.17 4.21 8.38
CA ALA A 115 -3.70 2.94 8.85
C ALA A 115 -2.74 1.80 8.47
N ARG A 116 -2.66 0.79 9.33
CA ARG A 116 -1.82 -0.38 9.15
C ARG A 116 -2.58 -1.62 9.54
N TRP A 117 -2.59 -2.59 8.63
CA TRP A 117 -3.11 -3.94 8.88
C TRP A 117 -1.95 -4.92 8.90
N GLN A 118 -2.07 -5.93 9.73
CA GLN A 118 -1.16 -7.06 9.78
C GLN A 118 -1.98 -8.34 9.96
N ASP A 119 -1.66 -9.36 9.19
CA ASP A 119 -2.38 -10.64 9.17
C ASP A 119 -3.91 -10.48 8.94
N GLY A 120 -4.29 -9.49 8.12
CA GLY A 120 -5.67 -9.14 7.79
C GLY A 120 -6.39 -8.29 8.84
N GLU A 121 -5.79 -8.04 10.01
CA GLU A 121 -6.40 -7.27 11.09
C GLU A 121 -5.89 -5.82 11.14
N LEU A 122 -6.79 -4.86 11.35
CA LEU A 122 -6.44 -3.46 11.57
C LEU A 122 -5.71 -3.30 12.91
N GLN A 123 -4.42 -3.01 12.87
CA GLN A 123 -3.56 -2.85 14.05
C GLN A 123 -3.50 -1.40 14.53
N ARG A 124 -3.51 -0.47 13.58
CA ARG A 124 -3.45 0.97 13.86
C ARG A 124 -4.27 1.74 12.84
N ALA A 125 -5.09 2.67 13.30
CA ALA A 125 -5.66 3.72 12.48
C ALA A 125 -5.68 5.04 13.24
N PHE A 126 -5.25 6.09 12.57
CA PHE A 126 -5.41 7.47 13.03
C PHE A 126 -5.93 8.31 11.86
N VAL A 127 -7.03 9.01 12.08
CA VAL A 127 -7.59 9.97 11.14
C VAL A 127 -7.95 11.24 11.90
N GLY A 128 -7.42 12.36 11.45
CA GLY A 128 -7.69 13.62 12.14
C GLY A 128 -7.50 14.85 11.25
N THR A 129 -8.05 15.94 11.74
CA THR A 129 -7.77 17.31 11.30
C THR A 129 -7.03 18.02 12.43
N PRO A 130 -6.51 19.24 12.25
CA PRO A 130 -5.78 19.97 13.30
C PRO A 130 -6.52 20.08 14.64
N THR A 131 -7.82 19.99 14.67
CA THR A 131 -8.63 20.18 15.89
C THR A 131 -9.52 19.00 16.26
N VAL A 132 -9.64 17.98 15.41
CA VAL A 132 -10.56 16.87 15.61
C VAL A 132 -9.90 15.54 15.26
N ILE A 133 -9.87 14.61 16.21
CA ILE A 133 -9.58 13.19 15.94
C ILE A 133 -10.90 12.53 15.55
N ARG A 134 -10.93 11.89 14.38
CA ARG A 134 -12.08 11.12 13.86
C ARG A 134 -11.96 9.65 14.19
N THR A 135 -10.75 9.10 14.04
CA THR A 135 -10.44 7.69 14.28
C THR A 135 -9.11 7.62 15.04
N ASP A 136 -9.07 6.83 16.09
CA ASP A 136 -7.85 6.52 16.85
C ASP A 136 -7.98 5.10 17.39
N VAL A 137 -7.44 4.13 16.64
CA VAL A 137 -7.52 2.71 16.93
C VAL A 137 -6.11 2.15 17.05
N GLY A 138 -5.90 1.26 18.02
CA GLY A 138 -4.63 0.59 18.28
C GLY A 138 -3.59 1.47 18.99
N LEU A 139 -2.40 0.92 19.17
CA LEU A 139 -1.30 1.65 19.83
C LEU A 139 -0.49 2.45 18.80
N PRO A 140 -0.09 3.67 19.14
CA PRO A 140 0.79 4.47 18.30
C PRO A 140 2.10 3.74 17.96
N TYR A 141 2.57 3.88 16.73
CA TYR A 141 3.88 3.41 16.33
C TYR A 141 4.99 4.30 16.89
N PRO A 142 6.24 3.80 17.00
CA PRO A 142 7.35 4.58 17.56
C PRO A 142 7.57 5.95 16.89
N PHE A 143 7.34 6.07 15.57
CA PHE A 143 7.49 7.34 14.83
C PHE A 143 6.43 8.38 15.23
N GLU A 144 5.29 7.96 15.77
CA GLU A 144 4.23 8.86 16.24
C GLU A 144 4.60 9.53 17.58
N GLY A 145 5.50 8.90 18.37
CA GLY A 145 5.85 9.36 19.71
C GLY A 145 6.24 10.83 19.80
N PRO A 146 7.16 11.35 18.96
CA PRO A 146 7.54 12.76 18.95
C PRO A 146 6.38 13.72 18.66
N PHE A 147 5.42 13.31 17.81
CA PHE A 147 4.22 14.10 17.52
C PHE A 147 3.34 14.22 18.76
N TRP A 148 3.06 13.11 19.44
CA TRP A 148 2.27 13.11 20.67
C TRP A 148 2.98 13.80 21.84
N ALA A 149 4.32 13.83 21.84
CA ALA A 149 5.12 14.57 22.82
C ALA A 149 5.14 16.09 22.59
N GLY A 150 4.64 16.56 21.43
CA GLY A 150 4.64 17.98 21.08
C GLY A 150 5.94 18.47 20.46
N ASP A 151 6.79 17.56 19.95
CA ASP A 151 8.05 17.93 19.29
C ASP A 151 7.82 18.48 17.87
N HIS A 152 6.59 18.34 17.34
CA HIS A 152 6.16 18.83 16.02
C HIS A 152 4.96 19.78 16.16
N PRO A 153 5.12 20.95 16.81
CA PRO A 153 3.99 21.83 17.10
C PRO A 153 3.41 22.45 15.82
N GLN A 154 2.08 22.38 15.69
CA GLN A 154 1.39 23.09 14.63
C GLN A 154 1.06 24.53 15.00
N ALA A 155 0.99 25.43 14.02
CA ALA A 155 0.69 26.83 14.24
C ALA A 155 -0.70 27.09 14.87
N ALA A 156 -1.69 26.23 14.58
CA ALA A 156 -3.03 26.31 15.18
C ALA A 156 -3.01 26.10 16.70
N ALA A 157 -2.08 25.32 17.24
CA ALA A 157 -1.97 25.06 18.68
C ALA A 157 -1.66 26.31 19.52
N GLU A 158 -1.09 27.35 18.93
CA GLU A 158 -0.82 28.61 19.60
C GLU A 158 -2.11 29.43 19.88
N HIS A 159 -3.16 29.20 19.10
CA HIS A 159 -4.34 30.05 19.08
C HIS A 159 -5.64 29.30 19.46
N ASP A 160 -5.63 27.98 19.34
CA ASP A 160 -6.80 27.11 19.62
C ASP A 160 -6.46 26.05 20.68
N PRO A 161 -7.04 26.13 21.90
CA PRO A 161 -6.80 25.15 22.95
C PRO A 161 -7.34 23.75 22.64
N LEU A 162 -8.15 23.60 21.58
CA LEU A 162 -8.64 22.31 21.11
C LEU A 162 -7.75 21.71 20.01
N ALA A 163 -6.78 22.47 19.54
CA ALA A 163 -5.87 21.96 18.51
C ALA A 163 -5.02 20.81 19.05
N LEU A 164 -4.77 19.83 18.17
CA LEU A 164 -3.85 18.75 18.45
C LEU A 164 -2.41 19.31 18.62
N PRO A 165 -1.52 18.60 19.34
CA PRO A 165 -0.14 19.05 19.50
C PRO A 165 0.67 19.03 18.19
N PHE A 166 0.12 18.45 17.11
CA PHE A 166 0.77 18.32 15.80
C PHE A 166 -0.26 18.45 14.67
N HIS A 167 0.24 18.69 13.44
CA HIS A 167 -0.59 18.64 12.25
C HIS A 167 -0.77 17.19 11.75
N PRO A 168 -2.01 16.66 11.63
CA PRO A 168 -2.26 15.27 11.21
C PRO A 168 -1.63 14.88 9.87
N GLY A 169 -1.57 15.80 8.91
CA GLY A 169 -0.90 15.56 7.65
C GLY A 169 0.61 15.37 7.78
N GLU A 170 1.29 16.08 8.71
CA GLU A 170 2.72 15.85 8.96
C GLU A 170 2.99 14.48 9.59
N LEU A 171 2.11 14.06 10.51
CA LEU A 171 2.16 12.69 11.07
C LEU A 171 1.96 11.65 9.97
N ALA A 172 1.01 11.89 9.04
CA ALA A 172 0.76 10.98 7.93
C ALA A 172 1.96 10.90 6.97
N ASP A 173 2.60 12.04 6.65
CA ASP A 173 3.81 12.02 5.81
C ASP A 173 5.00 11.31 6.50
N ALA A 174 5.14 11.48 7.81
CA ALA A 174 6.14 10.76 8.59
C ALA A 174 5.95 9.23 8.56
N ALA A 175 4.73 8.74 8.36
CA ALA A 175 4.46 7.32 8.18
C ALA A 175 5.08 6.79 6.87
N HIS A 176 5.06 7.54 5.77
CA HIS A 176 5.79 7.17 4.56
C HIS A 176 7.30 7.02 4.83
N GLY A 177 7.89 7.97 5.58
CA GLY A 177 9.28 7.90 6.00
C GLY A 177 9.58 6.64 6.82
N ALA A 178 8.75 6.37 7.82
CA ALA A 178 8.94 5.27 8.75
C ALA A 178 8.72 3.88 8.11
N TRP A 179 7.78 3.75 7.18
CA TRP A 179 7.41 2.46 6.61
C TRP A 179 8.05 2.17 5.25
N PHE A 180 8.33 3.22 4.45
CA PHE A 180 8.77 3.09 3.06
C PHE A 180 10.06 3.84 2.75
N GLY A 181 10.62 4.60 3.70
CA GLY A 181 11.90 5.28 3.57
C GLY A 181 11.88 6.55 2.72
N PHE A 182 10.70 7.14 2.45
CA PHE A 182 10.57 8.38 1.70
C PHE A 182 9.46 9.28 2.26
N SER A 183 9.49 10.55 1.89
CA SER A 183 8.46 11.55 2.18
C SER A 183 8.04 12.24 0.88
N PHE A 184 6.76 12.54 0.74
CA PHE A 184 6.27 13.37 -0.36
C PHE A 184 6.51 14.86 -0.10
N HIS A 185 6.77 15.26 1.13
CA HIS A 185 6.98 16.65 1.53
C HIS A 185 8.43 17.15 1.35
N GLY A 186 9.28 16.42 0.64
CA GLY A 186 10.55 16.95 0.15
C GLY A 186 11.71 16.89 1.13
N ASP A 187 11.78 15.91 2.01
CA ASP A 187 13.02 15.61 2.71
C ASP A 187 14.02 14.96 1.75
N THR A 188 15.01 15.73 1.30
CA THR A 188 16.07 15.27 0.39
C THR A 188 17.04 14.28 1.03
N SER A 189 16.87 13.97 2.32
CA SER A 189 17.68 12.97 3.05
C SER A 189 17.09 11.57 3.00
N SER A 190 15.92 11.38 2.38
CA SER A 190 15.24 10.09 2.26
C SER A 190 16.08 9.06 1.50
N ALA A 191 16.11 7.82 2.02
CA ALA A 191 16.84 6.72 1.38
C ALA A 191 16.19 6.28 0.05
N VAL A 192 14.91 6.55 -0.13
CA VAL A 192 14.09 6.25 -1.30
C VAL A 192 13.61 7.57 -1.90
N ASP A 193 13.67 7.68 -3.23
CA ASP A 193 13.14 8.81 -3.99
C ASP A 193 11.84 8.37 -4.70
N PRO A 194 10.67 8.92 -4.36
CA PRO A 194 9.41 8.56 -5.01
C PRO A 194 9.40 8.83 -6.52
N ALA A 195 10.21 9.77 -7.03
CA ALA A 195 10.38 10.00 -8.46
C ALA A 195 11.15 8.87 -9.19
N ARG A 196 11.68 7.90 -8.45
CA ARG A 196 12.34 6.72 -8.99
C ARG A 196 11.53 5.44 -8.85
N ILE A 197 10.34 5.52 -8.26
CA ILE A 197 9.41 4.38 -8.13
C ILE A 197 8.48 4.40 -9.35
N PRO A 198 8.67 3.50 -10.34
CA PRO A 198 7.85 3.52 -11.55
C PRO A 198 6.43 3.05 -11.26
N VAL A 199 5.45 3.67 -11.90
CA VAL A 199 4.03 3.30 -11.80
C VAL A 199 3.34 3.37 -13.16
N THR A 200 2.28 2.60 -13.35
CA THR A 200 1.37 2.74 -14.47
C THR A 200 0.23 3.68 -14.06
N VAL A 201 -0.10 4.60 -14.94
CA VAL A 201 -1.19 5.57 -14.74
C VAL A 201 -2.44 5.06 -15.42
N TYR A 202 -3.54 5.05 -14.68
CA TYR A 202 -4.85 4.64 -15.15
C TYR A 202 -5.84 5.79 -15.02
N ARG A 203 -6.74 5.91 -15.99
CA ARG A 203 -7.95 6.71 -15.89
C ARG A 203 -9.07 5.85 -15.34
N VAL A 204 -9.81 6.39 -14.40
CA VAL A 204 -10.99 5.78 -13.79
C VAL A 204 -12.26 6.49 -14.33
N GLY A 205 -13.15 5.72 -14.92
CA GLY A 205 -14.37 6.25 -15.55
C GLY A 205 -14.26 6.49 -17.05
N PRO A 206 -15.33 7.02 -17.67
CA PRO A 206 -15.40 7.23 -19.11
C PRO A 206 -14.39 8.25 -19.60
N ASP A 207 -14.03 8.15 -20.88
CA ASP A 207 -13.17 9.11 -21.57
C ASP A 207 -13.91 10.45 -21.76
N ASP A 208 -13.47 11.47 -21.04
CA ASP A 208 -14.00 12.84 -21.17
C ASP A 208 -13.24 13.68 -22.21
N GLY A 209 -12.28 13.10 -22.92
CA GLY A 209 -11.53 13.71 -24.01
C GLY A 209 -10.50 14.76 -23.60
N PHE A 210 -10.24 14.93 -22.30
CA PHE A 210 -9.26 15.89 -21.77
C PHE A 210 -7.92 15.29 -21.35
N ASP A 211 -7.66 14.02 -21.64
CA ASP A 211 -6.38 13.38 -21.30
C ASP A 211 -5.25 13.92 -22.16
N ASN A 212 -4.42 14.77 -21.58
CA ASN A 212 -3.08 14.98 -22.10
C ASN A 212 -2.28 13.70 -21.89
N VAL A 213 -1.78 13.11 -22.97
CA VAL A 213 -0.88 11.96 -22.93
C VAL A 213 0.31 12.30 -22.01
N ILE A 214 0.47 11.54 -20.94
CA ILE A 214 1.63 11.69 -20.06
C ILE A 214 2.81 11.07 -20.80
N GLU A 215 3.66 11.90 -21.39
CA GLU A 215 4.93 11.41 -21.95
C GLU A 215 5.82 10.90 -20.80
N SER A 216 6.05 9.59 -20.80
CA SER A 216 6.90 8.92 -19.84
C SER A 216 8.33 9.45 -19.93
N SER A 217 8.82 10.04 -18.86
CA SER A 217 10.24 10.41 -18.72
C SER A 217 11.10 9.27 -18.14
N VAL A 218 10.49 8.15 -17.76
CA VAL A 218 11.20 6.99 -17.21
C VAL A 218 11.47 5.96 -18.34
N PRO A 219 12.72 5.69 -18.73
CA PRO A 219 13.01 4.67 -19.72
C PRO A 219 12.67 3.29 -19.15
N LEU A 220 11.73 2.59 -19.79
CA LEU A 220 11.53 1.16 -19.60
C LEU A 220 12.85 0.45 -19.98
N ARG A 221 13.62 0.06 -19.00
CA ARG A 221 14.78 -0.79 -19.21
C ARG A 221 14.32 -2.21 -19.50
N ALA A 222 14.01 -2.48 -20.76
CA ALA A 222 13.84 -3.82 -21.29
C ALA A 222 15.22 -4.42 -21.57
N ASP A 223 15.98 -4.77 -20.55
CA ASP A 223 17.16 -5.62 -20.68
C ASP A 223 17.36 -6.38 -19.37
N ALA A 224 16.75 -7.57 -19.30
CA ALA A 224 17.21 -8.59 -18.39
C ALA A 224 18.63 -9.00 -18.80
N PRO A 225 19.62 -9.05 -17.90
CA PRO A 225 20.94 -9.54 -18.26
C PRO A 225 20.83 -11.02 -18.65
N THR A 226 21.11 -11.32 -19.91
CA THR A 226 21.31 -12.69 -20.39
C THR A 226 22.56 -13.22 -19.70
N GLU A 227 22.42 -14.16 -18.80
CA GLU A 227 23.53 -14.87 -18.20
C GLU A 227 24.30 -15.63 -19.30
N PRO A 228 25.65 -15.51 -19.37
CA PRO A 228 26.43 -16.32 -20.24
C PRO A 228 26.49 -17.75 -19.70
N HIS A 229 26.01 -18.71 -20.48
CA HIS A 229 26.24 -20.14 -20.27
C HIS A 229 27.75 -20.44 -20.29
N HIS A 230 28.33 -20.62 -19.13
CA HIS A 230 29.62 -21.31 -19.02
C HIS A 230 29.36 -22.81 -18.78
N ALA A 231 29.57 -23.55 -19.85
CA ALA A 231 29.78 -24.99 -19.79
C ALA A 231 31.05 -25.31 -19.00
N HIS A 232 30.94 -25.93 -17.86
CA HIS A 232 32.05 -26.61 -17.22
C HIS A 232 31.74 -28.07 -16.99
N ALA A 233 32.68 -28.86 -17.52
CA ALA A 233 32.76 -30.31 -17.46
C ALA A 233 32.78 -30.83 -16.02
N ALA A 234 32.16 -31.99 -15.81
CA ALA A 234 32.24 -32.79 -14.59
C ALA A 234 33.67 -33.31 -14.36
N PRO A 235 34.04 -33.58 -13.11
CA PRO A 235 34.82 -34.75 -12.77
C PRO A 235 34.03 -35.75 -11.89
N GLU A 236 34.27 -36.98 -12.22
CA GLU A 236 33.78 -38.18 -11.56
C GLU A 236 34.35 -38.35 -10.17
N GLY A 237 33.54 -38.99 -9.29
CA GLY A 237 34.00 -39.96 -8.31
C GLY A 237 34.25 -39.49 -6.89
N SER A 238 33.33 -39.84 -6.00
CA SER A 238 33.67 -40.54 -4.75
C SER A 238 32.39 -41.02 -4.05
N THR A 239 32.36 -42.33 -3.87
CA THR A 239 31.48 -43.13 -3.02
C THR A 239 31.76 -42.84 -1.56
N GLU A 240 30.74 -42.47 -0.76
CA GLU A 240 30.80 -42.68 0.70
C GLU A 240 29.40 -42.99 1.24
N GLU A 241 29.35 -44.04 1.82
CA GLU A 241 28.60 -44.90 2.74
C GLU A 241 27.43 -44.26 3.49
N THR A 242 26.27 -44.93 3.32
CA THR A 242 24.97 -44.62 3.93
C THR A 242 24.90 -45.24 5.32
N GLU A 243 24.70 -44.45 6.38
CA GLU A 243 24.19 -44.96 7.67
C GLU A 243 22.67 -44.72 7.76
N PRO A 244 21.90 -45.67 8.34
CA PRO A 244 20.45 -45.62 8.36
C PRO A 244 19.91 -44.79 9.53
N ILE A 245 19.08 -43.80 9.23
CA ILE A 245 18.35 -43.00 10.19
C ILE A 245 17.17 -43.81 10.76
N GLN A 246 17.12 -43.93 12.08
CA GLN A 246 16.07 -44.61 12.86
C GLN A 246 14.70 -43.92 12.68
N ARG A 247 13.67 -44.72 12.38
CA ARG A 247 12.27 -44.31 12.37
C ARG A 247 11.76 -44.04 13.79
N ILE A 248 11.22 -42.82 13.98
CA ILE A 248 10.46 -42.44 15.17
C ILE A 248 8.99 -42.89 14.92
N PRO A 249 8.32 -43.54 15.89
CA PRO A 249 6.95 -43.97 15.71
C PRO A 249 5.94 -42.82 15.79
N ALA A 250 4.89 -42.89 14.95
CA ALA A 250 3.80 -41.96 14.88
C ALA A 250 2.96 -41.91 16.18
N PRO A 251 2.44 -40.74 16.59
CA PRO A 251 1.52 -40.66 17.72
C PRO A 251 0.11 -41.18 17.34
N VAL A 252 -0.47 -41.86 18.32
CA VAL A 252 -1.79 -42.48 18.30
C VAL A 252 -2.89 -41.43 18.16
N ALA A 253 -3.82 -41.71 17.24
CA ALA A 253 -5.00 -40.86 17.00
C ALA A 253 -5.97 -40.88 18.19
N THR A 254 -6.33 -39.69 18.68
CA THR A 254 -7.44 -39.47 19.62
C THR A 254 -8.76 -39.30 18.86
N PRO A 255 -9.91 -39.81 19.36
CA PRO A 255 -11.16 -39.76 18.65
C PRO A 255 -11.78 -38.36 18.60
N LYS A 256 -12.31 -37.98 17.43
CA LYS A 256 -13.09 -36.76 17.18
C LYS A 256 -14.33 -36.68 18.09
N PRO A 257 -14.62 -35.53 18.70
CA PRO A 257 -15.95 -35.22 19.20
C PRO A 257 -16.90 -34.90 18.02
N GLN A 258 -18.13 -35.28 18.23
CA GLN A 258 -19.24 -35.14 17.27
C GLN A 258 -19.55 -33.66 16.97
N SER A 259 -19.92 -33.42 15.72
CA SER A 259 -20.38 -32.17 15.12
C SER A 259 -21.51 -31.51 15.93
N GLU A 260 -21.23 -30.36 16.48
CA GLU A 260 -22.23 -29.34 16.78
C GLU A 260 -22.57 -28.57 15.49
N GLN A 261 -23.87 -28.37 15.29
CA GLN A 261 -24.42 -27.64 14.16
C GLN A 261 -23.88 -26.21 14.17
N GLN A 262 -23.16 -25.85 13.13
CA GLN A 262 -22.69 -24.51 12.84
C GLN A 262 -23.91 -23.62 12.56
N PRO A 263 -24.06 -22.46 13.24
CA PRO A 263 -25.08 -21.50 12.87
C PRO A 263 -24.80 -20.94 11.47
N ASP A 264 -25.88 -20.69 10.73
CA ASP A 264 -25.89 -20.15 9.38
C ASP A 264 -24.85 -19.05 9.18
N SER A 265 -23.95 -19.28 8.23
CA SER A 265 -23.00 -18.26 7.77
C SER A 265 -23.81 -17.09 7.18
N PRO A 266 -23.46 -15.84 7.52
CA PRO A 266 -24.08 -14.70 6.87
C PRO A 266 -23.82 -14.75 5.36
N PRO A 267 -24.76 -14.25 4.53
CA PRO A 267 -24.61 -14.28 3.08
C PRO A 267 -23.32 -13.55 2.67
N ALA A 268 -22.56 -14.19 1.77
CA ALA A 268 -21.34 -13.62 1.22
C ALA A 268 -21.65 -12.21 0.69
N ARG A 269 -21.00 -11.21 1.27
CA ARG A 269 -21.11 -9.83 0.81
C ARG A 269 -20.42 -9.74 -0.55
N THR A 270 -21.15 -9.32 -1.56
CA THR A 270 -20.58 -9.02 -2.88
C THR A 270 -19.57 -7.87 -2.71
N PRO A 271 -18.32 -8.01 -3.17
CA PRO A 271 -17.34 -6.94 -3.10
C PRO A 271 -17.92 -5.69 -3.79
N GLY A 272 -17.95 -4.58 -3.08
CA GLY A 272 -18.35 -3.31 -3.69
C GLY A 272 -17.18 -2.71 -4.47
N PRO A 273 -17.44 -1.89 -5.50
CA PRO A 273 -16.38 -1.20 -6.22
C PRO A 273 -15.58 -0.30 -5.27
N ILE A 274 -14.29 -0.17 -5.54
CA ILE A 274 -13.35 0.66 -4.74
C ILE A 274 -13.87 2.10 -4.58
N SER A 275 -14.58 2.61 -5.58
CA SER A 275 -15.24 3.93 -5.56
C SER A 275 -16.17 4.16 -4.35
N ARG A 276 -16.73 3.10 -3.76
CA ARG A 276 -17.57 3.22 -2.55
C ARG A 276 -16.73 3.53 -1.31
N TYR A 277 -15.48 3.07 -1.28
CA TYR A 277 -14.59 3.24 -0.14
C TYR A 277 -13.74 4.51 -0.23
N PHE A 278 -13.37 4.92 -1.45
CA PHE A 278 -12.48 6.06 -1.67
C PHE A 278 -13.15 7.28 -2.32
N GLY A 279 -14.47 7.34 -2.34
CA GLY A 279 -15.18 8.55 -2.76
C GLY A 279 -15.04 8.93 -4.23
N PHE A 280 -14.73 7.98 -5.13
CA PHE A 280 -14.88 8.19 -6.58
C PHE A 280 -16.36 8.53 -6.88
N ARG A 281 -16.71 9.79 -6.74
CA ARG A 281 -18.02 10.28 -7.15
C ARG A 281 -18.00 10.46 -8.67
N GLY A 282 -18.37 9.40 -9.37
CA GLY A 282 -18.76 9.56 -10.76
C GLY A 282 -19.84 10.65 -10.82
N ARG A 283 -19.57 11.75 -11.48
CA ARG A 283 -20.65 12.66 -11.92
C ARG A 283 -21.43 11.89 -12.95
N LEU A 284 -22.62 11.43 -12.56
CA LEU A 284 -23.64 11.02 -13.49
C LEU A 284 -24.12 12.26 -14.27
#